data_335edd623620a140501a9927764bc884
#
_entry.id   335edd623620a140501a9927764bc884
#
_cell.length_a   1.000
_cell.length_b   1.000
_cell.length_c   1.000
_cell.angle_alpha   90.00
_cell.angle_beta   90.00
_cell.angle_gamma   90.00
#
_symmetry.space_group_name_H-M   'P 1'
#
loop_
_entity.id
_entity.type
_entity.pdbx_description
1 polymer ?
#
loop_
_entity_poly.entity_id
_entity_poly.type
_entity_poly.pdbx_seq_one_letter_code
_entity_poly.pdbx_strand_id
1 'polypeptide(L)'
;QMCIRDRLDDGSALRKFAEFVEAQGGDSAPVYNTALLPQASIVKEIYAPMDGYVSHIESDRVGISAMKLGGGRETKESSIDLSVGILIRRKVGDAVKKGEPVAALYANDNDKLSAAISELEQSYSYSAEPVERPKLIKTIIK
;
A
#
# COMPACT_ATOMS: atom_id res chain seq x y z
N GLN A 1 -21.77 -2.13 -15.13
CA GLN A 1 -20.33 -2.40 -15.25
C GLN A 1 -19.75 -1.96 -16.60
N MET A 2 -20.48 -2.15 -17.70
CA MET A 2 -20.05 -1.65 -19.03
C MET A 2 -19.82 -0.14 -19.03
N CYS A 3 -20.74 0.66 -18.47
CA CYS A 3 -20.58 2.12 -18.41
C CYS A 3 -19.36 2.58 -17.59
N ILE A 4 -18.98 1.87 -16.52
CA ILE A 4 -17.79 2.19 -15.73
C ILE A 4 -16.53 1.92 -16.55
N ARG A 5 -16.46 0.75 -17.19
CA ARG A 5 -15.35 0.37 -18.07
C ARG A 5 -15.18 1.36 -19.21
N ASP A 6 -16.29 1.69 -19.90
CA ASP A 6 -16.26 2.63 -21.02
C ASP A 6 -15.68 4.00 -20.59
N ARG A 7 -16.01 4.49 -19.39
CA ARG A 7 -15.48 5.76 -18.85
C ARG A 7 -14.01 5.69 -18.47
N LEU A 8 -13.53 4.52 -18.06
CA LEU A 8 -12.10 4.30 -17.82
C LEU A 8 -11.34 4.21 -19.15
N ASP A 9 -11.87 3.44 -20.11
CA ASP A 9 -11.22 3.16 -21.40
C ASP A 9 -11.16 4.42 -22.29
N ASP A 10 -12.21 5.26 -22.32
CA ASP A 10 -12.26 6.50 -23.07
C ASP A 10 -11.56 7.70 -22.39
N GLY A 11 -11.04 7.50 -21.17
CA GLY A 11 -10.35 8.50 -20.38
C GLY A 11 -11.27 9.58 -19.77
N SER A 12 -12.59 9.48 -19.91
CA SER A 12 -13.52 10.48 -19.36
C SER A 12 -13.54 10.45 -17.83
N ALA A 13 -13.33 9.29 -17.21
CA ALA A 13 -13.20 9.18 -15.75
C ALA A 13 -11.94 9.92 -15.26
N LEU A 14 -10.81 9.79 -15.95
CA LEU A 14 -9.57 10.50 -15.60
C LEU A 14 -9.75 12.02 -15.72
N ARG A 15 -10.37 12.51 -16.80
CA ARG A 15 -10.67 13.94 -16.95
C ARG A 15 -11.58 14.44 -15.82
N LYS A 16 -12.62 13.67 -15.47
CA LYS A 16 -13.53 14.04 -14.38
C LYS A 16 -12.82 14.05 -13.03
N PHE A 17 -11.84 13.17 -12.82
CA PHE A 17 -11.02 13.18 -11.62
C PHE A 17 -10.13 14.45 -11.55
N ALA A 18 -9.54 14.87 -12.67
CA ALA A 18 -8.78 16.12 -12.73
C ALA A 18 -9.66 17.33 -12.40
N GLU A 19 -10.86 17.44 -12.99
CA GLU A 19 -11.82 18.48 -12.66
C GLU A 19 -12.22 18.47 -11.17
N PHE A 20 -12.38 17.28 -10.58
CA PHE A 20 -12.68 17.13 -9.16
C PHE A 20 -11.54 17.66 -8.27
N VAL A 21 -10.29 17.33 -8.61
CA VAL A 21 -9.09 17.83 -7.90
C VAL A 21 -9.04 19.37 -7.95
N GLU A 22 -9.23 19.97 -9.13
CA GLU A 22 -9.26 21.42 -9.32
C GLU A 22 -10.40 22.09 -8.53
N ALA A 23 -11.59 21.50 -8.55
CA ALA A 23 -12.75 22.00 -7.80
C ALA A 23 -12.53 21.98 -6.27
N GLN A 24 -11.65 21.10 -5.78
CA GLN A 24 -11.20 21.06 -4.38
C GLN A 24 -10.02 22.01 -4.09
N GLY A 25 -9.55 22.79 -5.07
CA GLY A 25 -8.42 23.71 -4.95
C GLY A 25 -7.06 23.03 -5.05
N GLY A 26 -6.99 21.79 -5.56
CA GLY A 26 -5.76 21.04 -5.79
C GLY A 26 -5.16 21.29 -7.17
N ASP A 27 -3.90 20.87 -7.34
CA ASP A 27 -3.22 20.84 -8.64
C ASP A 27 -3.59 19.55 -9.38
N SER A 28 -4.15 19.65 -10.58
CA SER A 28 -4.54 18.50 -11.41
C SER A 28 -3.41 17.90 -12.23
N ALA A 29 -2.25 18.55 -12.34
CA ALA A 29 -1.11 18.05 -13.11
C ALA A 29 -0.66 16.63 -12.69
N PRO A 30 -0.60 16.27 -11.38
CA PRO A 30 -0.28 14.92 -10.94
C PRO A 30 -1.26 13.83 -11.40
N VAL A 31 -2.49 14.18 -11.75
CA VAL A 31 -3.49 13.23 -12.28
C VAL A 31 -3.00 12.64 -13.60
N TYR A 32 -2.32 13.42 -14.40
CA TYR A 32 -1.77 13.01 -15.70
C TYR A 32 -0.31 12.57 -15.64
N ASN A 33 0.42 13.01 -14.61
CA ASN A 33 1.83 12.67 -14.41
C ASN A 33 2.12 12.46 -12.92
N THR A 34 2.00 11.22 -12.48
CA THR A 34 2.22 10.83 -11.08
C THR A 34 3.65 11.07 -10.57
N ALA A 35 4.63 11.29 -11.46
CA ALA A 35 6.00 11.66 -11.06
C ALA A 35 6.08 13.05 -10.39
N LEU A 36 5.04 13.88 -10.55
CA LEU A 36 4.91 15.18 -9.86
C LEU A 36 4.47 15.06 -8.40
N LEU A 37 4.00 13.89 -7.97
CA LEU A 37 3.69 13.64 -6.55
C LEU A 37 4.97 13.61 -5.71
N PRO A 38 4.90 14.02 -4.42
CA PRO A 38 6.03 13.90 -3.51
C PRO A 38 6.60 12.48 -3.50
N GLN A 39 7.92 12.36 -3.60
CA GLN A 39 8.62 11.07 -3.62
C GLN A 39 9.44 10.90 -2.35
N ALA A 40 9.41 9.71 -1.77
CA ALA A 40 10.29 9.36 -0.67
C ALA A 40 11.73 9.18 -1.15
N SER A 41 12.70 9.58 -0.34
CA SER A 41 14.12 9.51 -0.66
C SER A 41 14.73 8.12 -0.43
N ILE A 42 14.08 7.28 0.39
CA ILE A 42 14.55 5.95 0.78
C ILE A 42 13.47 4.95 0.40
N VAL A 43 13.88 3.88 -0.31
CA VAL A 43 13.02 2.72 -0.59
C VAL A 43 13.69 1.48 -0.02
N LYS A 44 12.96 0.73 0.82
CA LYS A 44 13.45 -0.50 1.44
C LYS A 44 12.49 -1.65 1.17
N GLU A 45 12.99 -2.71 0.56
CA GLU A 45 12.26 -3.96 0.35
C GLU A 45 12.31 -4.84 1.60
N ILE A 46 11.20 -5.53 1.87
CA ILE A 46 11.08 -6.60 2.87
C ILE A 46 10.93 -7.91 2.11
N TYR A 47 11.64 -8.92 2.56
CA TYR A 47 11.78 -10.20 1.86
C TYR A 47 11.17 -11.35 2.64
N ALA A 48 10.63 -12.34 1.93
CA ALA A 48 10.17 -13.59 2.53
C ALA A 48 11.34 -14.33 3.21
N PRO A 49 11.18 -14.77 4.47
CA PRO A 49 12.23 -15.47 5.21
C PRO A 49 12.40 -16.94 4.82
N MET A 50 11.40 -17.50 4.11
CA MET A 50 11.33 -18.92 3.75
C MET A 50 10.55 -19.12 2.45
N ASP A 51 10.71 -20.30 1.84
CA ASP A 51 9.80 -20.77 0.80
C ASP A 51 8.46 -21.18 1.40
N GLY A 52 7.37 -20.90 0.70
CA GLY A 52 6.02 -21.24 1.16
C GLY A 52 4.95 -20.28 0.69
N TYR A 53 4.02 -19.95 1.57
CA TYR A 53 2.85 -19.10 1.29
C TYR A 53 2.67 -18.07 2.39
N VAL A 54 2.21 -16.87 2.03
CA VAL A 54 1.77 -15.89 3.02
C VAL A 54 0.47 -16.41 3.65
N SER A 55 0.52 -16.76 4.95
CA SER A 55 -0.63 -17.34 5.65
C SER A 55 -1.51 -16.30 6.32
N HIS A 56 -0.93 -15.20 6.77
CA HIS A 56 -1.66 -14.11 7.43
C HIS A 56 -0.91 -12.78 7.30
N ILE A 57 -1.67 -11.69 7.29
CA ILE A 57 -1.16 -10.32 7.38
C ILE A 57 -2.03 -9.57 8.40
N GLU A 58 -1.43 -9.15 9.51
CA GLU A 58 -2.11 -8.31 10.51
C GLU A 58 -2.22 -6.87 10.01
N SER A 59 -3.41 -6.51 9.51
CA SER A 59 -3.67 -5.20 8.91
C SER A 59 -3.42 -4.03 9.86
N ASP A 60 -3.70 -4.22 11.16
CA ASP A 60 -3.48 -3.20 12.19
C ASP A 60 -1.99 -2.87 12.32
N ARG A 61 -1.11 -3.89 12.31
CA ARG A 61 0.34 -3.69 12.33
C ARG A 61 0.86 -3.02 11.06
N VAL A 62 0.30 -3.34 9.91
CA VAL A 62 0.61 -2.63 8.65
C VAL A 62 0.26 -1.15 8.78
N GLY A 63 -0.90 -0.83 9.37
CA GLY A 63 -1.32 0.55 9.65
C GLY A 63 -0.39 1.26 10.63
N ILE A 64 0.01 0.60 11.71
CA ILE A 64 0.98 1.12 12.69
C ILE A 64 2.34 1.36 12.04
N SER A 65 2.81 0.44 11.19
CA SER A 65 4.04 0.59 10.44
C SER A 65 4.01 1.82 9.54
N ALA A 66 2.91 2.05 8.80
CA ALA A 66 2.72 3.24 7.98
C ALA A 66 2.70 4.54 8.80
N MET A 67 2.07 4.51 10.00
CA MET A 67 2.07 5.63 10.93
C MET A 67 3.49 5.95 11.43
N LYS A 68 4.27 4.94 11.79
CA LYS A 68 5.68 5.08 12.21
C LYS A 68 6.57 5.70 11.13
N LEU A 69 6.28 5.46 9.84
CA LEU A 69 6.97 6.14 8.73
C LEU A 69 6.68 7.66 8.68
N GLY A 70 5.61 8.10 9.32
CA GLY A 70 5.10 9.47 9.24
C GLY A 70 3.91 9.63 8.30
N GLY A 71 3.37 8.53 7.74
CA GLY A 71 2.16 8.53 6.89
C GLY A 71 0.85 8.63 7.67
N GLY A 72 0.92 8.70 9.00
CA GLY A 72 -0.22 8.87 9.90
C GLY A 72 0.12 9.77 11.09
N ARG A 73 -0.90 10.18 11.84
CA ARG A 73 -0.73 11.02 13.03
C ARG A 73 -0.56 10.14 14.27
N GLU A 74 0.56 10.29 14.97
CA GLU A 74 0.74 9.73 16.33
C GLU A 74 0.10 10.65 17.38
N THR A 75 0.13 11.97 17.16
CA THR A 75 -0.47 12.99 18.00
C THR A 75 -1.26 13.98 17.14
N LYS A 76 -2.07 14.85 17.76
CA LYS A 76 -2.84 15.88 17.03
C LYS A 76 -1.95 16.87 16.29
N GLU A 77 -0.75 17.10 16.82
CA GLU A 77 0.22 18.07 16.30
C GLU A 77 1.14 17.46 15.23
N SER A 78 1.10 16.12 15.03
CA SER A 78 1.94 15.46 14.04
C SER A 78 1.58 15.89 12.63
N SER A 79 2.58 16.28 11.84
CA SER A 79 2.45 16.47 10.40
C SER A 79 2.45 15.12 9.68
N ILE A 80 1.65 14.99 8.61
CA ILE A 80 1.64 13.80 7.76
C ILE A 80 2.59 14.04 6.59
N ASP A 81 3.52 13.12 6.37
CA ASP A 81 4.37 13.08 5.18
C ASP A 81 3.65 12.28 4.09
N LEU A 82 3.23 12.96 3.02
CA LEU A 82 2.47 12.37 1.92
C LEU A 82 3.34 11.54 0.96
N SER A 83 4.65 11.55 1.10
CA SER A 83 5.58 10.80 0.25
C SER A 83 5.91 9.41 0.79
N VAL A 84 5.68 9.17 2.09
CA VAL A 84 5.97 7.89 2.73
C VAL A 84 4.80 6.92 2.63
N GLY A 85 5.10 5.61 2.72
CA GLY A 85 4.05 4.60 2.68
C GLY A 85 4.59 3.18 2.56
N ILE A 86 3.67 2.24 2.39
CA ILE A 86 3.98 0.80 2.27
C ILE A 86 3.27 0.25 1.03
N LEU A 87 4.04 -0.41 0.17
CA LEU A 87 3.52 -1.17 -0.96
C LEU A 87 3.52 -2.66 -0.62
N ILE A 88 2.35 -3.25 -0.49
CA ILE A 88 2.17 -4.69 -0.29
C ILE A 88 2.25 -5.40 -1.65
N ARG A 89 3.26 -6.24 -1.85
CA ARG A 89 3.47 -7.00 -3.09
C ARG A 89 2.87 -8.39 -3.04
N ARG A 90 2.85 -9.03 -1.87
CA ARG A 90 2.33 -10.37 -1.65
C ARG A 90 1.23 -10.36 -0.60
N LYS A 91 0.11 -11.01 -0.91
CA LYS A 91 -1.09 -11.08 -0.08
C LYS A 91 -1.30 -12.50 0.45
N VAL A 92 -2.21 -12.66 1.40
CA VAL A 92 -2.59 -13.97 1.94
C VAL A 92 -2.98 -14.94 0.80
N GLY A 93 -2.37 -16.14 0.82
CA GLY A 93 -2.52 -17.16 -0.20
C GLY A 93 -1.54 -17.06 -1.37
N ASP A 94 -0.70 -16.03 -1.43
CA ASP A 94 0.35 -15.95 -2.45
C ASP A 94 1.53 -16.84 -2.10
N ALA A 95 2.04 -17.59 -3.08
CA ALA A 95 3.29 -18.32 -2.98
C ALA A 95 4.48 -17.36 -2.98
N VAL A 96 5.50 -17.66 -2.18
CA VAL A 96 6.73 -16.90 -2.06
C VAL A 96 7.94 -17.81 -1.98
N LYS A 97 9.09 -17.31 -2.45
CA LYS A 97 10.40 -17.95 -2.26
C LYS A 97 11.21 -17.15 -1.26
N LYS A 98 12.08 -17.82 -0.53
CA LYS A 98 13.06 -17.17 0.36
C LYS A 98 13.84 -16.10 -0.39
N GLY A 99 13.85 -14.88 0.14
CA GLY A 99 14.50 -13.74 -0.50
C GLY A 99 13.66 -13.05 -1.58
N GLU A 100 12.40 -13.46 -1.79
CA GLU A 100 11.48 -12.77 -2.69
C GLU A 100 10.86 -11.54 -2.00
N PRO A 101 10.76 -10.35 -2.66
CA PRO A 101 10.20 -9.17 -2.03
C PRO A 101 8.68 -9.31 -1.81
N VAL A 102 8.25 -9.13 -0.56
CA VAL A 102 6.83 -9.21 -0.14
C VAL A 102 6.20 -7.85 0.09
N ALA A 103 6.99 -6.85 0.42
CA ALA A 103 6.56 -5.47 0.59
C ALA A 103 7.72 -4.50 0.34
N ALA A 104 7.40 -3.22 0.10
CA ALA A 104 8.36 -2.13 0.05
C ALA A 104 7.90 -0.98 0.95
N LEU A 105 8.82 -0.39 1.72
CA LEU A 105 8.61 0.80 2.52
C LEU A 105 9.26 2.01 1.84
N TYR A 106 8.54 3.10 1.80
CA TYR A 106 8.96 4.40 1.29
C TYR A 106 9.13 5.34 2.47
N ALA A 107 10.31 5.90 2.68
CA ALA A 107 10.65 6.66 3.88
C ALA A 107 11.54 7.87 3.56
N ASN A 108 11.60 8.83 4.49
CA ASN A 108 12.54 9.97 4.44
C ASN A 108 13.45 10.04 5.67
N ASP A 109 13.27 9.14 6.64
CA ASP A 109 13.99 9.10 7.89
C ASP A 109 14.38 7.65 8.23
N ASN A 110 15.66 7.42 8.56
CA ASN A 110 16.18 6.07 8.83
C ASN A 110 15.70 5.49 10.17
N ASP A 111 15.50 6.31 11.19
CA ASP A 111 15.05 5.84 12.50
C ASP A 111 13.59 5.41 12.43
N LYS A 112 12.75 6.23 11.77
CA LYS A 112 11.36 5.89 11.47
C LYS A 112 11.25 4.64 10.59
N LEU A 113 12.10 4.53 9.57
CA LEU A 113 12.17 3.36 8.70
C LEU A 113 12.49 2.09 9.51
N SER A 114 13.48 2.14 10.39
CA SER A 114 13.87 0.98 11.21
C SER A 114 12.73 0.51 12.13
N ALA A 115 12.03 1.46 12.78
CA ALA A 115 10.87 1.17 13.60
C ALA A 115 9.69 0.59 12.79
N ALA A 116 9.46 1.10 11.58
CA ALA A 116 8.42 0.63 10.67
C ALA A 116 8.71 -0.77 10.12
N ILE A 117 9.96 -1.08 9.76
CA ILE A 117 10.39 -2.42 9.31
C ILE A 117 10.07 -3.46 10.36
N SER A 118 10.49 -3.22 11.62
CA SER A 118 10.25 -4.17 12.72
C SER A 118 8.75 -4.48 12.90
N GLU A 119 7.89 -3.49 12.75
CA GLU A 119 6.43 -3.67 12.85
C GLU A 119 5.87 -4.43 11.64
N LEU A 120 6.32 -4.08 10.44
CA LEU A 120 5.84 -4.71 9.20
C LEU A 120 6.26 -6.17 9.11
N GLU A 121 7.50 -6.52 9.47
CA GLU A 121 7.97 -7.91 9.49
C GLU A 121 7.15 -8.78 10.45
N GLN A 122 6.76 -8.25 11.60
CA GLN A 122 5.90 -8.94 12.57
C GLN A 122 4.45 -9.07 12.10
N SER A 123 4.01 -8.29 11.12
CA SER A 123 2.65 -8.38 10.56
C SER A 123 2.45 -9.60 9.67
N TYR A 124 3.52 -10.16 9.09
CA TYR A 124 3.46 -11.28 8.17
C TYR A 124 3.66 -12.62 8.88
N SER A 125 2.81 -13.57 8.55
CA SER A 125 3.00 -14.98 8.89
C SER A 125 3.09 -15.82 7.62
N TYR A 126 3.87 -16.91 7.67
CA TYR A 126 4.14 -17.79 6.54
C TYR A 126 3.79 -19.23 6.88
N SER A 127 3.44 -20.03 5.86
CA SER A 127 3.15 -21.47 5.96
C SER A 127 3.94 -22.21 4.88
N ALA A 128 4.43 -23.41 5.19
CA ALA A 128 4.98 -24.31 4.17
C ALA A 128 3.89 -24.90 3.26
N GLU A 129 2.66 -25.02 3.77
CA GLU A 129 1.51 -25.56 3.06
C GLU A 129 0.70 -24.46 2.35
N PRO A 130 0.05 -24.77 1.22
CA PRO A 130 -0.83 -23.85 0.51
C PRO A 130 -1.93 -23.27 1.43
N VAL A 131 -2.18 -21.97 1.28
CA VAL A 131 -3.21 -21.24 2.03
C VAL A 131 -4.27 -20.72 1.06
N GLU A 132 -5.55 -20.94 1.39
CA GLU A 132 -6.65 -20.44 0.57
C GLU A 132 -6.71 -18.91 0.62
N ARG A 133 -6.85 -18.28 -0.56
CA ARG A 133 -7.04 -16.83 -0.64
C ARG A 133 -8.39 -16.44 -0.03
N PRO A 134 -8.46 -15.38 0.78
CA PRO A 134 -9.72 -14.86 1.29
C PRO A 134 -10.68 -14.50 0.16
N LYS A 135 -11.94 -14.93 0.26
CA LYS A 135 -12.98 -14.53 -0.70
C LYS A 135 -13.26 -13.04 -0.58
N LEU A 136 -13.14 -12.33 -1.69
CA LEU A 136 -13.42 -10.89 -1.74
C LEU A 136 -14.92 -10.60 -1.50
N ILE A 137 -15.81 -11.39 -2.14
CA ILE A 137 -17.25 -11.30 -1.98
C ILE A 137 -17.70 -12.47 -1.10
N LYS A 138 -18.11 -12.19 0.13
CA LYS A 138 -18.55 -13.20 1.09
C LYS A 138 -19.97 -13.70 0.84
N THR A 139 -20.87 -12.81 0.46
CA THR A 139 -22.27 -13.11 0.15
C THR A 139 -22.90 -12.01 -0.71
N ILE A 140 -23.94 -12.39 -1.45
CA ILE A 140 -24.79 -11.46 -2.20
C ILE A 140 -26.20 -11.62 -1.61
N ILE A 141 -26.73 -10.54 -1.03
CA ILE A 141 -28.09 -10.46 -0.55
C ILE A 141 -28.98 -10.08 -1.73
N LYS A 142 -29.97 -10.92 -2.06
CA LYS A 142 -30.94 -10.70 -3.13
C LYS A 142 -32.21 -10.07 -2.56
#